data_82f341f52942fde9f872242a3b5ca355
#
_entry.id   82f341f52942fde9f872242a3b5ca355
#
_cell.length_a   1.000
_cell.length_b   1.000
_cell.length_c   1.000
_cell.angle_alpha   90.00
_cell.angle_beta   90.00
_cell.angle_gamma   90.00
#
_symmetry.space_group_name_H-M   'P 1'
#
loop_
_entity.id
_entity.type
_entity.pdbx_description
1 polymer ?
#
loop_
_entity_poly.entity_id
_entity_poly.type
_entity_poly.pdbx_seq_one_letter_code
_entity_poly.pdbx_strand_id
1 'polypeptide(L)'
;EWEKACMDRIQALYERDKNCTCVVCWSMGNESLGGETPKKMYRYLKNVDDTRFVHFECHGDPEEQSLSDVQSKMYAKPQECEEYALTRRDGRPYLLCEYTHAMGNSCGSTDEYTTLWDKYPCLQGGFVWDWVDQSILTKDDQGREYLAYGGDFGDEPNDGHFCGNGLLFGDRRITPKYYEIQKLYQYVDFCAVDPVRGQVAVSYTHLRAHETCADLV
;
A
#
# COMPACT_ATOMS: atom_id res chain seq x y z
N GLU A 1 -12.14 0.76 27.10
CA GLU A 1 -13.24 1.72 26.85
C GLU A 1 -13.79 1.56 25.43
N TRP A 2 -12.93 1.46 24.40
CA TRP A 2 -13.32 1.37 22.98
C TRP A 2 -13.59 -0.04 22.46
N GLU A 3 -13.45 -1.08 23.27
CA GLU A 3 -13.53 -2.50 22.84
C GLU A 3 -14.79 -2.80 22.04
N LYS A 4 -15.95 -2.38 22.55
CA LYS A 4 -17.23 -2.64 21.88
C LYS A 4 -17.28 -2.00 20.48
N ALA A 5 -16.83 -0.75 20.36
CA ALA A 5 -16.80 -0.04 19.08
C ALA A 5 -15.81 -0.69 18.10
N CYS A 6 -14.61 -1.08 18.56
CA CYS A 6 -13.62 -1.75 17.73
C CYS A 6 -14.11 -3.11 17.24
N MET A 7 -14.73 -3.91 18.12
CA MET A 7 -15.30 -5.20 17.74
C MET A 7 -16.45 -5.04 16.74
N ASP A 8 -17.32 -4.05 16.93
CA ASP A 8 -18.38 -3.74 15.97
C ASP A 8 -17.81 -3.39 14.59
N ARG A 9 -16.76 -2.57 14.53
CA ARG A 9 -16.11 -2.20 13.26
C ARG A 9 -15.51 -3.38 12.53
N ILE A 10 -14.78 -4.25 13.23
CA ILE A 10 -14.13 -5.39 12.58
C ILE A 10 -15.15 -6.43 12.13
N GLN A 11 -16.23 -6.62 12.87
CA GLN A 11 -17.34 -7.48 12.48
C GLN A 11 -18.07 -6.94 11.25
N ALA A 12 -18.39 -5.65 11.24
CA ALA A 12 -19.02 -4.99 10.10
C ALA A 12 -18.15 -5.05 8.83
N LEU A 13 -16.82 -4.83 8.96
CA LEU A 13 -15.87 -4.98 7.87
C LEU A 13 -15.92 -6.39 7.28
N TYR A 14 -15.79 -7.41 8.12
CA TYR A 14 -15.83 -8.81 7.70
C TYR A 14 -17.16 -9.16 7.02
N GLU A 15 -18.27 -8.88 7.66
CA GLU A 15 -19.60 -9.23 7.13
C GLU A 15 -19.92 -8.55 5.80
N ARG A 16 -19.47 -7.32 5.61
CA ARG A 16 -19.62 -6.59 4.35
C ARG A 16 -18.78 -7.20 3.23
N ASP A 17 -17.52 -7.53 3.49
CA ASP A 17 -16.52 -7.76 2.46
C ASP A 17 -16.06 -9.22 2.33
N LYS A 18 -16.53 -10.15 3.18
CA LYS A 18 -16.13 -11.57 3.18
C LYS A 18 -16.30 -12.28 1.85
N ASN A 19 -17.28 -11.86 1.04
CA ASN A 19 -17.55 -12.42 -0.28
C ASN A 19 -16.85 -11.67 -1.43
N CYS A 20 -16.06 -10.62 -1.13
CA CYS A 20 -15.30 -9.89 -2.13
C CYS A 20 -13.99 -10.62 -2.43
N THR A 21 -13.88 -11.21 -3.61
CA THR A 21 -12.71 -12.01 -4.03
C THR A 21 -11.43 -11.20 -4.19
N CYS A 22 -11.53 -9.88 -4.36
CA CYS A 22 -10.38 -8.98 -4.42
C CYS A 22 -9.78 -8.65 -3.04
N VAL A 23 -10.49 -8.95 -1.94
CA VAL A 23 -9.96 -8.80 -0.58
C VAL A 23 -9.06 -9.99 -0.28
N VAL A 24 -7.78 -9.75 -0.10
CA VAL A 24 -6.75 -10.77 0.18
C VAL A 24 -6.26 -10.75 1.62
N CYS A 25 -6.57 -9.67 2.35
CA CYS A 25 -6.06 -9.39 3.67
C CYS A 25 -7.09 -8.63 4.51
N TRP A 26 -7.14 -8.91 5.81
CA TRP A 26 -7.89 -8.13 6.79
C TRP A 26 -6.95 -7.24 7.57
N SER A 27 -7.03 -5.92 7.39
CA SER A 27 -6.25 -4.96 8.17
C SER A 27 -7.08 -4.46 9.34
N MET A 28 -6.59 -4.67 10.55
CA MET A 28 -7.32 -4.34 11.79
C MET A 28 -7.20 -2.88 12.19
N GLY A 29 -6.13 -2.21 11.76
CA GLY A 29 -5.90 -0.81 12.14
C GLY A 29 -4.53 -0.32 11.72
N ASN A 30 -4.36 0.98 11.90
CA ASN A 30 -3.18 1.73 11.51
C ASN A 30 -2.73 2.63 12.65
N GLU A 31 -1.41 2.72 12.88
CA GLU A 31 -0.80 3.59 13.91
C GLU A 31 -1.44 3.45 15.29
N SER A 32 -1.84 2.26 15.65
CA SER A 32 -2.55 1.98 16.88
C SER A 32 -1.66 1.28 17.91
N LEU A 33 -1.99 1.46 19.17
CA LEU A 33 -1.37 0.68 20.24
C LEU A 33 -2.01 -0.72 20.30
N GLY A 34 -1.23 -1.69 20.72
CA GLY A 34 -1.69 -3.04 20.99
C GLY A 34 -2.64 -3.13 22.20
N GLY A 35 -2.63 -4.28 22.86
CA GLY A 35 -3.43 -4.55 24.05
C GLY A 35 -4.56 -5.55 23.81
N GLU A 36 -5.48 -5.67 24.77
CA GLU A 36 -6.51 -6.72 24.74
C GLU A 36 -7.55 -6.57 23.63
N THR A 37 -7.88 -5.35 23.25
CA THR A 37 -8.88 -5.13 22.19
C THR A 37 -8.37 -5.61 20.82
N PRO A 38 -7.18 -5.22 20.32
CA PRO A 38 -6.62 -5.79 19.11
C PRO A 38 -6.44 -7.31 19.17
N LYS A 39 -6.07 -7.89 20.32
CA LYS A 39 -6.01 -9.35 20.48
C LYS A 39 -7.36 -10.02 20.24
N LYS A 40 -8.44 -9.42 20.72
CA LYS A 40 -9.81 -9.93 20.47
C LYS A 40 -10.21 -9.81 19.00
N MET A 41 -9.88 -8.69 18.36
CA MET A 41 -10.13 -8.47 16.93
C MET A 41 -9.37 -9.50 16.07
N TYR A 42 -8.09 -9.72 16.35
CA TYR A 42 -7.27 -10.72 15.67
C TYR A 42 -7.86 -12.12 15.81
N ARG A 43 -8.17 -12.55 17.04
CA ARG A 43 -8.78 -13.86 17.30
C ARG A 43 -10.13 -14.01 16.59
N TYR A 44 -10.94 -12.95 16.56
CA TYR A 44 -12.20 -12.97 15.84
C TYR A 44 -11.97 -13.26 14.36
N LEU A 45 -11.12 -12.50 13.68
CA LEU A 45 -10.83 -12.68 12.26
C LEU A 45 -10.27 -14.07 11.95
N LYS A 46 -9.33 -14.56 12.75
CA LYS A 46 -8.75 -15.90 12.59
C LYS A 46 -9.78 -17.03 12.82
N ASN A 47 -10.82 -16.77 13.60
CA ASN A 47 -11.90 -17.75 13.83
C ASN A 47 -12.96 -17.77 12.72
N VAL A 48 -13.21 -16.64 12.05
CA VAL A 48 -14.24 -16.53 11.02
C VAL A 48 -13.72 -16.68 9.60
N ASP A 49 -12.40 -16.50 9.41
CA ASP A 49 -11.73 -16.62 8.11
C ASP A 49 -10.30 -17.17 8.28
N ASP A 50 -10.09 -18.38 7.87
CA ASP A 50 -8.79 -19.04 7.85
C ASP A 50 -8.07 -18.95 6.48
N THR A 51 -8.70 -18.29 5.50
CA THR A 51 -8.20 -18.20 4.12
C THR A 51 -7.40 -16.95 3.84
N ARG A 52 -7.63 -15.88 4.61
CA ARG A 52 -6.96 -14.59 4.46
C ARG A 52 -6.04 -14.30 5.65
N PHE A 53 -4.92 -13.65 5.36
CA PHE A 53 -4.04 -13.22 6.44
C PHE A 53 -4.57 -11.93 7.10
N VAL A 54 -4.19 -11.73 8.35
CA VAL A 54 -4.53 -10.55 9.14
C VAL A 54 -3.30 -9.66 9.23
N HIS A 55 -3.50 -8.38 8.96
CA HIS A 55 -2.51 -7.33 9.07
C HIS A 55 -2.88 -6.37 10.20
N PHE A 56 -1.87 -5.88 10.89
CA PHE A 56 -2.01 -4.82 11.88
C PHE A 56 -0.74 -3.97 11.92
N GLU A 57 -0.86 -2.68 11.61
CA GLU A 57 0.22 -1.73 11.82
C GLU A 57 0.14 -1.17 13.23
N CYS A 58 1.08 -1.61 14.06
CA CYS A 58 1.11 -1.30 15.48
C CYS A 58 2.39 -0.55 15.84
N HIS A 59 2.24 0.59 16.50
CA HIS A 59 3.34 1.27 17.18
C HIS A 59 3.45 0.72 18.60
N GLY A 60 4.37 -0.22 18.82
CA GLY A 60 4.52 -0.76 20.17
C GLY A 60 5.54 -1.88 20.30
N ASP A 61 5.44 -2.59 21.40
CA ASP A 61 6.30 -3.69 21.82
C ASP A 61 6.33 -4.80 20.74
N PRO A 62 7.46 -5.49 20.55
CA PRO A 62 7.57 -6.69 19.72
C PRO A 62 6.50 -7.76 19.98
N GLU A 63 6.01 -7.88 21.23
CA GLU A 63 4.90 -8.78 21.54
C GLU A 63 3.58 -8.38 20.85
N GLU A 64 3.37 -7.10 20.62
CA GLU A 64 2.17 -6.58 19.96
C GLU A 64 2.22 -6.78 18.44
N GLN A 65 3.41 -6.90 17.87
CA GLN A 65 3.60 -7.27 16.45
C GLN A 65 3.15 -8.72 16.18
N SER A 66 2.98 -9.56 17.20
CA SER A 66 2.41 -10.91 17.07
C SER A 66 0.92 -10.92 16.66
N LEU A 67 0.27 -9.76 16.64
CA LEU A 67 -1.14 -9.58 16.20
C LEU A 67 -1.29 -9.39 14.69
N SER A 68 -0.23 -9.64 13.95
CA SER A 68 -0.22 -9.58 12.49
C SER A 68 0.43 -10.85 11.93
N ASP A 69 -0.15 -11.42 10.89
CA ASP A 69 0.43 -12.57 10.18
C ASP A 69 1.63 -12.16 9.31
N VAL A 70 1.80 -10.86 9.08
CA VAL A 70 2.91 -10.26 8.33
C VAL A 70 3.66 -9.26 9.19
N GLN A 71 4.95 -9.12 8.97
CA GLN A 71 5.70 -8.00 9.53
C GLN A 71 5.36 -6.76 8.71
N SER A 72 4.82 -5.74 9.37
CA SER A 72 4.45 -4.48 8.74
C SER A 72 5.34 -3.34 9.22
N LYS A 73 5.64 -2.40 8.32
CA LYS A 73 6.33 -1.16 8.66
C LYS A 73 5.96 -0.06 7.68
N MET A 74 5.86 1.18 8.18
CA MET A 74 5.75 2.37 7.36
C MET A 74 7.11 2.91 7.00
N TYR A 75 7.30 3.31 5.75
CA TYR A 75 8.44 4.08 5.26
C TYR A 75 9.82 3.51 5.63
N ALA A 76 9.93 2.19 5.82
CA ALA A 76 11.24 1.56 5.99
C ALA A 76 12.09 1.81 4.74
N LYS A 77 13.36 2.15 4.94
CA LYS A 77 14.30 2.36 3.84
C LYS A 77 14.62 1.04 3.14
N PRO A 78 15.04 1.07 1.85
CA PRO A 78 15.43 -0.15 1.14
C PRO A 78 16.43 -1.01 1.89
N GLN A 79 17.42 -0.38 2.56
CA GLN A 79 18.43 -1.07 3.35
C GLN A 79 17.82 -1.82 4.56
N GLU A 80 16.82 -1.25 5.21
CA GLU A 80 16.10 -1.89 6.32
C GLU A 80 15.27 -3.09 5.83
N CYS A 81 14.67 -2.96 4.63
CA CYS A 81 13.95 -4.06 3.99
C CYS A 81 14.90 -5.22 3.64
N GLU A 82 16.07 -4.92 3.09
CA GLU A 82 17.08 -5.94 2.78
C GLU A 82 17.64 -6.59 4.05
N GLU A 83 17.91 -5.82 5.10
CA GLU A 83 18.33 -6.35 6.40
C GLU A 83 17.28 -7.32 6.97
N TYR A 84 16.00 -6.95 6.91
CA TYR A 84 14.94 -7.87 7.32
C TYR A 84 14.97 -9.16 6.49
N ALA A 85 15.07 -9.07 5.18
CA ALA A 85 15.10 -10.22 4.28
C ALA A 85 16.25 -11.18 4.58
N LEU A 86 17.42 -10.64 4.94
CA LEU A 86 18.61 -11.41 5.26
C LEU A 86 18.56 -12.05 6.66
N THR A 87 17.93 -11.41 7.62
CA THR A 87 17.90 -11.87 9.01
C THR A 87 16.66 -12.70 9.34
N ARG A 88 15.49 -12.35 8.81
CA ARG A 88 14.19 -13.04 8.96
C ARG A 88 13.96 -13.67 10.33
N ARG A 89 14.15 -12.91 11.38
CA ARG A 89 14.18 -13.44 12.76
C ARG A 89 12.90 -14.16 13.19
N ASP A 90 11.74 -13.75 12.65
CA ASP A 90 10.44 -14.32 12.99
C ASP A 90 9.80 -15.15 11.85
N GLY A 91 10.44 -15.20 10.68
CA GLY A 91 10.00 -15.97 9.53
C GLY A 91 8.76 -15.44 8.79
N ARG A 92 8.15 -14.37 9.24
CA ARG A 92 6.96 -13.78 8.60
C ARG A 92 7.30 -13.11 7.26
N PRO A 93 6.32 -13.02 6.34
CA PRO A 93 6.41 -12.11 5.20
C PRO A 93 6.52 -10.65 5.68
N TYR A 94 7.19 -9.81 4.87
CA TYR A 94 7.34 -8.39 5.15
C TYR A 94 6.54 -7.55 4.15
N LEU A 95 5.79 -6.58 4.66
CA LEU A 95 4.94 -5.69 3.90
C LEU A 95 5.14 -4.26 4.36
N LEU A 96 5.32 -3.33 3.42
CA LEU A 96 5.26 -1.91 3.73
C LEU A 96 3.81 -1.43 3.60
N CYS A 97 3.13 -1.22 4.72
CA CYS A 97 1.75 -0.72 4.71
C CYS A 97 1.66 0.69 4.13
N GLU A 98 2.75 1.44 4.21
CA GLU A 98 2.94 2.71 3.51
C GLU A 98 4.40 2.86 3.08
N TYR A 99 4.63 3.35 1.85
CA TYR A 99 5.97 3.69 1.38
C TYR A 99 5.90 4.76 0.28
N THR A 100 7.05 5.33 -0.07
CA THR A 100 7.20 6.36 -1.13
C THR A 100 6.12 7.45 -1.04
N HIS A 101 6.05 8.11 0.13
CA HIS A 101 5.09 9.20 0.38
C HIS A 101 5.08 10.21 -0.76
N ALA A 102 3.93 10.36 -1.45
CA ALA A 102 3.84 11.03 -2.74
C ALA A 102 3.47 12.52 -2.64
N MET A 103 3.61 13.14 -1.47
CA MET A 103 3.31 14.55 -1.28
C MET A 103 4.31 15.45 -2.02
N GLY A 104 3.80 16.44 -2.75
CA GLY A 104 4.62 17.41 -3.46
C GLY A 104 5.56 16.79 -4.50
N ASN A 105 6.82 17.21 -4.49
CA ASN A 105 7.86 16.67 -5.38
C ASN A 105 8.66 15.55 -4.69
N SER A 106 7.98 14.47 -4.39
CA SER A 106 8.54 13.27 -3.73
C SER A 106 8.16 12.00 -4.50
N CYS A 107 8.24 10.83 -3.87
CA CYS A 107 7.96 9.53 -4.49
C CYS A 107 9.07 9.07 -5.47
N GLY A 108 10.33 9.44 -5.21
CA GLY A 108 11.48 8.97 -5.98
C GLY A 108 12.12 7.71 -5.40
N SER A 109 13.09 7.14 -6.13
CA SER A 109 13.85 5.92 -5.75
C SER A 109 12.98 4.70 -5.47
N THR A 110 11.81 4.61 -6.08
CA THR A 110 10.88 3.48 -5.90
C THR A 110 11.42 2.21 -6.55
N ASP A 111 12.31 2.33 -7.53
CA ASP A 111 13.04 1.23 -8.17
C ASP A 111 13.91 0.43 -7.20
N GLU A 112 14.47 1.07 -6.17
CA GLU A 112 15.24 0.38 -5.12
C GLU A 112 14.37 -0.64 -4.38
N TYR A 113 13.10 -0.30 -4.11
CA TYR A 113 12.16 -1.21 -3.44
C TYR A 113 11.71 -2.34 -4.37
N THR A 114 11.29 -2.02 -5.60
CA THR A 114 10.80 -3.04 -6.54
C THR A 114 11.89 -4.07 -6.86
N THR A 115 13.15 -3.63 -6.98
CA THR A 115 14.30 -4.53 -7.15
C THR A 115 14.46 -5.50 -5.97
N LEU A 116 14.25 -5.04 -4.74
CA LEU A 116 14.33 -5.89 -3.55
C LEU A 116 13.17 -6.88 -3.48
N TRP A 117 11.98 -6.48 -3.89
CA TRP A 117 10.82 -7.39 -3.92
C TRP A 117 11.00 -8.52 -4.92
N ASP A 118 11.60 -8.24 -6.08
CA ASP A 118 11.94 -9.28 -7.05
C ASP A 118 13.05 -10.21 -6.54
N LYS A 119 13.98 -9.66 -5.74
CA LYS A 119 15.14 -10.41 -5.21
C LYS A 119 14.80 -11.31 -4.02
N TYR A 120 13.92 -10.86 -3.14
CA TYR A 120 13.64 -11.52 -1.86
C TYR A 120 12.16 -11.91 -1.72
N PRO A 121 11.80 -13.20 -1.87
CA PRO A 121 10.41 -13.65 -1.82
C PRO A 121 9.67 -13.35 -0.50
N CYS A 122 10.39 -13.04 0.58
CA CYS A 122 9.77 -12.67 1.84
C CYS A 122 9.30 -11.20 1.86
N LEU A 123 9.80 -10.37 0.95
CA LEU A 123 9.36 -8.99 0.79
C LEU A 123 8.16 -8.98 -0.17
N GLN A 124 6.96 -8.81 0.36
CA GLN A 124 5.70 -8.97 -0.38
C GLN A 124 5.23 -7.71 -1.10
N GLY A 125 5.95 -6.61 -0.93
CA GLY A 125 5.61 -5.34 -1.57
C GLY A 125 5.22 -4.24 -0.58
N GLY A 126 4.55 -3.22 -1.11
CA GLY A 126 4.11 -2.07 -0.33
C GLY A 126 3.00 -1.29 -1.01
N PHE A 127 2.38 -0.41 -0.23
CA PHE A 127 1.34 0.49 -0.69
C PHE A 127 1.85 1.92 -0.72
N VAL A 128 1.81 2.56 -1.87
CA VAL A 128 2.19 3.99 -2.00
C VAL A 128 1.21 4.83 -1.19
N TRP A 129 1.72 5.73 -0.39
CA TRP A 129 0.91 6.75 0.26
C TRP A 129 0.97 8.07 -0.51
N ASP A 130 -0.04 8.46 -1.31
CA ASP A 130 -1.34 7.84 -1.43
C ASP A 130 -1.72 7.69 -2.91
N TRP A 131 -2.86 7.04 -3.19
CA TRP A 131 -3.35 6.87 -4.55
C TRP A 131 -3.87 8.15 -5.16
N VAL A 132 -4.67 8.91 -4.40
CA VAL A 132 -5.30 10.15 -4.88
C VAL A 132 -5.30 11.21 -3.78
N ASP A 133 -5.01 12.46 -4.14
CA ASP A 133 -5.14 13.59 -3.23
C ASP A 133 -6.53 13.60 -2.58
N GLN A 134 -6.58 13.79 -1.26
CA GLN A 134 -7.82 13.85 -0.51
C GLN A 134 -8.44 15.26 -0.54
N SER A 135 -8.14 16.04 -1.58
CA SER A 135 -8.69 17.36 -1.84
C SER A 135 -10.09 17.28 -2.44
N ILE A 136 -10.88 18.33 -2.25
CA ILE A 136 -12.28 18.41 -2.68
C ILE A 136 -12.39 19.39 -3.84
N LEU A 137 -12.90 18.92 -4.99
CA LEU A 137 -13.17 19.81 -6.12
C LEU A 137 -14.34 20.74 -5.78
N THR A 138 -14.10 22.04 -5.81
CA THR A 138 -15.10 23.08 -5.51
C THR A 138 -14.93 24.31 -6.42
N LYS A 139 -15.69 25.36 -6.19
CA LYS A 139 -15.62 26.62 -6.93
C LYS A 139 -15.42 27.79 -6.00
N ASP A 140 -14.61 28.75 -6.42
CA ASP A 140 -14.48 30.03 -5.74
C ASP A 140 -15.68 30.96 -6.04
N ASP A 141 -15.66 32.13 -5.42
CA ASP A 141 -16.72 33.17 -5.59
C ASP A 141 -16.83 33.69 -7.03
N GLN A 142 -15.84 33.42 -7.87
CA GLN A 142 -15.82 33.76 -9.29
C GLN A 142 -16.26 32.61 -10.20
N GLY A 143 -16.63 31.46 -9.60
CA GLY A 143 -17.05 30.26 -10.30
C GLY A 143 -15.90 29.44 -10.89
N ARG A 144 -14.64 29.73 -10.52
CA ARG A 144 -13.47 28.96 -10.99
C ARG A 144 -13.30 27.71 -10.14
N GLU A 145 -13.11 26.58 -10.79
CA GLU A 145 -12.86 25.31 -10.11
C GLU A 145 -11.45 25.26 -9.52
N TYR A 146 -11.35 24.75 -8.30
CA TYR A 146 -10.08 24.48 -7.62
C TYR A 146 -10.22 23.28 -6.69
N LEU A 147 -9.08 22.72 -6.28
CA LEU A 147 -8.99 21.60 -5.34
C LEU A 147 -8.76 22.16 -3.94
N ALA A 148 -9.81 22.17 -3.14
CA ALA A 148 -9.78 22.69 -1.77
C ALA A 148 -9.18 21.68 -0.79
N TYR A 149 -8.56 22.19 0.26
CA TYR A 149 -7.96 21.41 1.34
C TYR A 149 -8.18 22.08 2.70
N GLY A 150 -7.52 21.59 3.75
CA GLY A 150 -7.72 22.07 5.13
C GLY A 150 -7.52 23.58 5.26
N GLY A 151 -8.50 24.26 5.84
CA GLY A 151 -8.57 25.70 6.02
C GLY A 151 -9.41 26.44 4.95
N ASP A 152 -9.57 25.87 3.75
CA ASP A 152 -10.32 26.50 2.67
C ASP A 152 -11.82 26.67 2.96
N PHE A 153 -12.34 25.88 3.89
CA PHE A 153 -13.74 25.95 4.35
C PHE A 153 -13.89 26.67 5.70
N GLY A 154 -12.85 27.37 6.17
CA GLY A 154 -12.84 28.05 7.46
C GLY A 154 -12.71 27.13 8.66
N ASP A 155 -12.29 25.90 8.44
CA ASP A 155 -12.04 24.91 9.47
C ASP A 155 -10.72 25.18 10.21
N GLU A 156 -10.78 25.16 11.55
CA GLU A 156 -9.61 25.32 12.44
C GLU A 156 -9.77 24.41 13.68
N PRO A 157 -8.68 23.70 14.08
CA PRO A 157 -7.39 23.59 13.40
C PRO A 157 -7.44 22.78 12.12
N ASN A 158 -6.43 22.93 11.23
CA ASN A 158 -6.29 22.17 10.00
C ASN A 158 -4.82 21.93 9.66
N ASP A 159 -4.53 20.97 8.78
CA ASP A 159 -3.19 20.60 8.32
C ASP A 159 -2.87 21.15 6.91
N GLY A 160 -3.66 22.09 6.40
CA GLY A 160 -3.47 22.73 5.10
C GLY A 160 -3.45 21.71 3.96
N HIS A 161 -2.42 21.80 3.11
CA HIS A 161 -2.25 20.94 1.94
C HIS A 161 -1.70 19.52 2.24
N PHE A 162 -1.65 19.10 3.50
CA PHE A 162 -1.12 17.79 3.88
C PHE A 162 -1.90 16.61 3.27
N CYS A 163 -3.12 16.84 2.83
CA CYS A 163 -3.93 15.88 2.05
C CYS A 163 -3.51 15.74 0.58
N GLY A 164 -2.56 16.57 0.10
CA GLY A 164 -2.04 16.54 -1.28
C GLY A 164 -0.90 15.53 -1.47
N ASN A 165 -1.15 14.27 -1.21
CA ASN A 165 -0.16 13.17 -1.17
C ASN A 165 -0.44 12.06 -2.19
N GLY A 166 -1.30 12.31 -3.18
CA GLY A 166 -1.70 11.33 -4.19
C GLY A 166 -0.76 11.20 -5.38
N LEU A 167 -0.79 10.02 -5.99
CA LEU A 167 -0.28 9.79 -7.36
C LEU A 167 -1.20 10.44 -8.39
N LEU A 168 -2.45 10.70 -8.02
CA LEU A 168 -3.43 11.45 -8.80
C LEU A 168 -3.86 12.68 -8.02
N PHE A 169 -4.20 13.76 -8.73
CA PHE A 169 -4.90 14.87 -8.13
C PHE A 169 -6.31 14.48 -7.65
N GLY A 170 -6.93 15.28 -6.78
CA GLY A 170 -8.27 15.03 -6.27
C GLY A 170 -9.35 14.93 -7.35
N ASP A 171 -9.15 15.55 -8.50
CA ASP A 171 -9.99 15.45 -9.69
C ASP A 171 -9.61 14.26 -10.62
N ARG A 172 -8.73 13.38 -10.17
CA ARG A 172 -8.22 12.19 -10.89
C ARG A 172 -7.27 12.47 -12.05
N ARG A 173 -6.85 13.70 -12.30
CA ARG A 173 -5.78 13.96 -13.26
C ARG A 173 -4.48 13.30 -12.80
N ILE A 174 -3.73 12.75 -13.76
CA ILE A 174 -2.46 12.05 -13.51
C ILE A 174 -1.37 13.06 -13.15
N THR A 175 -0.59 12.77 -12.10
CA THR A 175 0.63 13.51 -11.76
C THR A 175 1.86 12.88 -12.44
N PRO A 176 2.98 13.59 -12.55
CA PRO A 176 4.22 13.01 -13.08
C PRO A 176 4.69 11.74 -12.34
N LYS A 177 4.46 11.66 -11.02
CA LYS A 177 4.81 10.51 -10.16
C LYS A 177 4.13 9.21 -10.59
N TYR A 178 2.92 9.31 -11.11
CA TYR A 178 2.16 8.15 -11.60
C TYR A 178 2.90 7.40 -12.70
N TYR A 179 3.54 8.10 -13.63
CA TYR A 179 4.25 7.46 -14.74
C TYR A 179 5.47 6.66 -14.27
N GLU A 180 6.16 7.12 -13.23
CA GLU A 180 7.24 6.36 -12.61
C GLU A 180 6.70 5.07 -12.00
N ILE A 181 5.66 5.15 -11.16
CA ILE A 181 5.04 3.99 -10.54
C ILE A 181 4.49 3.03 -11.60
N GLN A 182 3.84 3.54 -12.65
CA GLN A 182 3.34 2.72 -13.75
C GLN A 182 4.48 1.93 -14.42
N LYS A 183 5.63 2.58 -14.65
CA LYS A 183 6.81 1.91 -15.23
C LYS A 183 7.36 0.85 -14.29
N LEU A 184 7.48 1.15 -12.99
CA LEU A 184 8.09 0.25 -12.02
C LEU A 184 7.18 -0.93 -11.62
N TYR A 185 5.87 -0.77 -11.76
CA TYR A 185 4.90 -1.83 -11.45
C TYR A 185 4.55 -2.71 -12.66
N GLN A 186 5.15 -2.46 -13.81
CA GLN A 186 4.95 -3.34 -14.98
C GLN A 186 5.65 -4.70 -14.75
N TYR A 187 5.02 -5.75 -15.23
CA TYR A 187 5.57 -7.11 -15.17
C TYR A 187 6.31 -7.53 -16.44
N VAL A 188 6.30 -6.66 -17.45
CA VAL A 188 6.93 -6.93 -18.75
C VAL A 188 8.00 -5.87 -19.00
N ASP A 189 9.25 -6.30 -19.10
CA ASP A 189 10.38 -5.46 -19.41
C ASP A 189 10.93 -5.74 -20.78
N PHE A 190 11.37 -4.67 -21.46
CA PHE A 190 11.98 -4.72 -22.77
C PHE A 190 13.42 -4.22 -22.69
N CYS A 191 14.35 -5.03 -23.17
CA CYS A 191 15.75 -4.67 -23.25
C CYS A 191 16.22 -4.72 -24.71
N ALA A 192 16.83 -3.66 -25.19
CA ALA A 192 17.42 -3.63 -26.51
C ALA A 192 18.69 -4.52 -26.54
N VAL A 193 18.67 -5.59 -27.31
CA VAL A 193 19.80 -6.52 -27.49
C VAL A 193 20.67 -6.05 -28.66
N ASP A 194 20.07 -5.81 -29.82
CA ASP A 194 20.72 -5.26 -31.00
C ASP A 194 19.74 -4.25 -31.67
N PRO A 195 19.84 -2.97 -31.34
CA PRO A 195 18.96 -1.95 -31.90
C PRO A 195 19.09 -1.80 -33.43
N VAL A 196 20.29 -2.09 -33.97
CA VAL A 196 20.52 -1.97 -35.43
C VAL A 196 19.78 -3.05 -36.19
N ARG A 197 19.70 -4.24 -35.61
CA ARG A 197 18.97 -5.38 -36.19
C ARG A 197 17.51 -5.48 -35.70
N GLY A 198 17.07 -4.54 -34.86
CA GLY A 198 15.74 -4.54 -34.28
C GLY A 198 15.49 -5.69 -33.30
N GLN A 199 16.54 -6.19 -32.66
CA GLN A 199 16.40 -7.28 -31.68
C GLN A 199 16.15 -6.73 -30.28
N VAL A 200 15.07 -7.23 -29.68
CA VAL A 200 14.62 -6.86 -28.31
C VAL A 200 14.46 -8.14 -27.51
N ALA A 201 15.01 -8.16 -26.31
CA ALA A 201 14.68 -9.17 -25.32
C ALA A 201 13.46 -8.72 -24.52
N VAL A 202 12.52 -9.62 -24.33
CA VAL A 202 11.36 -9.42 -23.47
C VAL A 202 11.52 -10.30 -22.25
N SER A 203 11.51 -9.71 -21.07
CA SER A 203 11.48 -10.41 -19.81
C SER A 203 10.14 -10.16 -19.14
N TYR A 204 9.49 -11.22 -18.68
CA TYR A 204 8.28 -11.05 -17.94
C TYR A 204 8.12 -12.13 -16.86
N THR A 205 7.50 -11.72 -15.73
CA THR A 205 7.28 -12.60 -14.59
C THR A 205 5.81 -12.97 -14.49
N HIS A 206 5.53 -14.28 -14.63
CA HIS A 206 4.20 -14.81 -14.36
C HIS A 206 3.95 -14.91 -12.86
N LEU A 207 3.10 -14.07 -12.34
CA LEU A 207 2.57 -14.21 -10.99
C LEU A 207 1.37 -15.17 -10.92
N ARG A 208 0.78 -15.51 -12.09
CA ARG A 208 -0.34 -16.48 -12.19
C ARG A 208 -0.13 -17.42 -13.36
N ALA A 209 -0.27 -18.71 -13.11
CA ALA A 209 0.08 -19.81 -14.01
C ALA A 209 -0.90 -20.07 -15.19
N HIS A 210 -1.72 -19.13 -15.62
CA HIS A 210 -2.80 -19.39 -16.59
C HIS A 210 -2.85 -18.46 -17.81
N GLU A 211 -1.89 -17.56 -17.99
CA GLU A 211 -1.81 -16.80 -19.24
C GLU A 211 -0.77 -17.47 -20.15
N THR A 212 -1.25 -18.11 -21.19
CA THR A 212 -0.39 -18.65 -22.23
C THR A 212 0.05 -17.52 -23.14
N CYS A 213 1.37 -17.41 -23.41
CA CYS A 213 1.98 -16.47 -24.35
C CYS A 213 1.56 -16.67 -25.83
N ALA A 214 0.37 -17.17 -26.13
CA ALA A 214 -0.04 -17.50 -27.48
C ALA A 214 -0.48 -16.28 -28.31
N ASP A 215 -0.67 -15.11 -27.68
CA ASP A 215 -1.28 -13.94 -28.32
C ASP A 215 -0.35 -12.72 -28.46
N LEU A 216 0.97 -12.90 -28.30
CA LEU A 216 1.95 -11.84 -28.53
C LEU A 216 2.74 -12.12 -29.81
N VAL A 217 2.08 -11.96 -30.96
CA VAL A 217 2.72 -11.81 -32.27
C VAL A 217 2.22 -10.55 -32.95
#